data_ffa681d0fa30f073abb665e73042eae0
#
_entry.id   ffa681d0fa30f073abb665e73042eae0
#
_cell.length_a   1.000
_cell.length_b   1.000
_cell.length_c   1.000
_cell.angle_alpha   90.00
_cell.angle_beta   90.00
_cell.angle_gamma   90.00
#
_symmetry.space_group_name_H-M   'P 1'
#
loop_
_entity.id
_entity.type
_entity.pdbx_description
1 polymer ?
#
loop_
_entity_poly.entity_id
_entity_poly.type
_entity_poly.pdbx_seq_one_letter_code
_entity_poly.pdbx_strand_id
1 'polypeptide(L)'
;MTQFMRLLLVGTITGTVMTSAAIGTAAAAEPENRITILYDAFGKDASMRKDWGFSALVEIAGKRILFDTGDDRDIFAANVKAKNVDLTKLDFVVLSHRHGDHMAGLAHVLSVNPTVKIYAPKEGFGIYGSSLPSSFIEIRSQ
;
A
#
# COMPACT_ATOMS: atom_id res chain seq x y z
N MET A 1 -69.10 -11.67 -64.90
CA MET A 1 -69.07 -11.45 -63.45
C MET A 1 -67.65 -11.76 -62.97
N THR A 2 -66.82 -10.73 -62.81
CA THR A 2 -65.38 -10.85 -62.54
C THR A 2 -65.10 -10.20 -61.19
N GLN A 3 -64.76 -11.02 -60.20
CA GLN A 3 -64.38 -10.52 -58.88
C GLN A 3 -62.89 -10.13 -58.86
N PHE A 4 -62.66 -8.86 -58.54
CA PHE A 4 -61.27 -8.36 -58.23
C PHE A 4 -60.89 -8.67 -56.81
N MET A 5 -59.87 -9.48 -56.63
CA MET A 5 -59.29 -9.79 -55.36
C MET A 5 -58.22 -8.71 -55.06
N ARG A 6 -58.45 -7.87 -54.05
CA ARG A 6 -57.47 -6.90 -53.53
C ARG A 6 -56.50 -7.58 -52.61
N LEU A 7 -55.24 -7.62 -53.00
CA LEU A 7 -54.13 -8.10 -52.15
C LEU A 7 -53.72 -6.94 -51.26
N LEU A 8 -53.90 -7.10 -49.91
CA LEU A 8 -53.35 -6.20 -48.88
C LEU A 8 -51.90 -6.63 -48.54
N LEU A 9 -50.98 -5.76 -48.91
CA LEU A 9 -49.55 -5.93 -48.48
C LEU A 9 -49.40 -5.32 -47.11
N VAL A 10 -49.21 -6.17 -46.09
CA VAL A 10 -48.85 -5.73 -44.70
C VAL A 10 -47.35 -5.63 -44.63
N GLY A 11 -46.83 -4.42 -44.65
CA GLY A 11 -45.42 -4.16 -44.43
C GLY A 11 -45.08 -4.23 -42.94
N THR A 12 -44.28 -5.22 -42.50
CA THR A 12 -43.71 -5.27 -41.16
C THR A 12 -42.48 -4.38 -41.12
N ILE A 13 -42.58 -3.28 -40.37
CA ILE A 13 -41.43 -2.42 -40.06
C ILE A 13 -40.71 -3.06 -38.88
N THR A 14 -39.57 -3.72 -39.13
CA THR A 14 -38.64 -4.18 -38.07
C THR A 14 -37.81 -2.99 -37.62
N GLY A 15 -38.21 -2.37 -36.49
CA GLY A 15 -37.43 -1.34 -35.83
C GLY A 15 -36.23 -1.97 -35.08
N THR A 16 -35.03 -1.71 -35.60
CA THR A 16 -33.80 -2.08 -34.89
C THR A 16 -33.59 -1.11 -33.73
N VAL A 17 -33.79 -1.59 -32.48
CA VAL A 17 -33.47 -0.84 -31.26
C VAL A 17 -31.94 -0.90 -31.05
N MET A 18 -31.26 0.19 -31.33
CA MET A 18 -29.85 0.37 -30.97
C MET A 18 -29.78 0.67 -29.48
N THR A 19 -29.44 -0.34 -28.67
CA THR A 19 -29.07 -0.14 -27.26
C THR A 19 -27.66 0.47 -27.20
N SER A 20 -27.60 1.75 -26.90
CA SER A 20 -26.36 2.46 -26.61
C SER A 20 -25.87 2.00 -25.24
N ALA A 21 -24.83 1.14 -25.21
CA ALA A 21 -24.14 0.79 -23.97
C ALA A 21 -23.33 2.02 -23.53
N ALA A 22 -23.78 2.69 -22.48
CA ALA A 22 -22.99 3.72 -21.82
C ALA A 22 -21.79 3.04 -21.14
N ILE A 23 -20.60 3.21 -21.71
CA ILE A 23 -19.34 2.84 -21.06
C ILE A 23 -19.13 3.87 -19.95
N GLY A 24 -19.60 3.53 -18.75
CA GLY A 24 -19.27 4.28 -17.55
C GLY A 24 -17.78 4.14 -17.30
N THR A 25 -17.01 5.20 -17.48
CA THR A 25 -15.64 5.28 -16.98
C THR A 25 -15.74 5.24 -15.46
N ALA A 26 -15.38 4.09 -14.86
CA ALA A 26 -15.17 4.02 -13.42
C ALA A 26 -14.06 5.02 -13.08
N ALA A 27 -14.43 6.13 -12.42
CA ALA A 27 -13.44 7.02 -11.84
C ALA A 27 -12.58 6.18 -10.89
N ALA A 28 -11.26 6.17 -11.10
CA ALA A 28 -10.35 5.55 -10.16
C ALA A 28 -10.59 6.23 -8.80
N ALA A 29 -10.93 5.42 -7.79
CA ALA A 29 -11.09 5.96 -6.43
C ALA A 29 -9.76 6.63 -6.04
N GLU A 30 -9.83 7.88 -5.58
CA GLU A 30 -8.67 8.58 -5.04
C GLU A 30 -8.03 7.72 -3.95
N PRO A 31 -6.69 7.63 -3.91
CA PRO A 31 -6.02 6.80 -2.92
C PRO A 31 -6.40 7.31 -1.52
N GLU A 32 -7.03 6.44 -0.75
CA GLU A 32 -7.45 6.75 0.61
C GLU A 32 -6.20 6.97 1.49
N ASN A 33 -6.12 8.14 2.14
CA ASN A 33 -5.07 8.41 3.12
C ASN A 33 -5.30 7.54 4.36
N ARG A 34 -4.31 6.72 4.75
CA ARG A 34 -4.45 5.74 5.81
C ARG A 34 -3.15 5.55 6.59
N ILE A 35 -3.28 5.29 7.90
CA ILE A 35 -2.20 4.82 8.75
C ILE A 35 -2.57 3.42 9.25
N THR A 36 -1.70 2.44 8.99
CA THR A 36 -1.83 1.07 9.48
C THR A 36 -0.71 0.80 10.48
N ILE A 37 -1.06 0.60 11.76
CA ILE A 37 -0.09 0.21 12.79
C ILE A 37 0.35 -1.22 12.52
N LEU A 38 1.66 -1.44 12.48
CA LEU A 38 2.29 -2.75 12.24
C LEU A 38 3.00 -3.29 13.48
N TYR A 39 3.38 -2.43 14.42
CA TYR A 39 4.07 -2.83 15.64
C TYR A 39 3.69 -1.89 16.77
N ASP A 40 3.22 -2.44 17.89
CA ASP A 40 2.75 -1.67 19.03
C ASP A 40 2.58 -2.58 20.26
N ALA A 41 2.94 -2.08 21.45
CA ALA A 41 2.79 -2.79 22.72
C ALA A 41 1.33 -2.83 23.22
N PHE A 42 0.47 -1.90 22.78
CA PHE A 42 -0.84 -1.63 23.41
C PHE A 42 -2.04 -1.91 22.50
N GLY A 43 -1.80 -2.20 21.22
CA GLY A 43 -2.85 -2.45 20.21
C GLY A 43 -3.85 -3.52 20.65
N LYS A 44 -5.08 -3.44 20.15
CA LYS A 44 -6.17 -4.38 20.50
C LYS A 44 -6.46 -5.41 19.41
N ASP A 45 -5.77 -5.34 18.28
CA ASP A 45 -5.98 -6.28 17.17
C ASP A 45 -5.42 -7.67 17.52
N ALA A 46 -6.32 -8.65 17.62
CA ALA A 46 -5.97 -10.02 17.99
C ALA A 46 -5.16 -10.76 16.91
N SER A 47 -5.12 -10.26 15.67
CA SER A 47 -4.32 -10.85 14.60
C SER A 47 -2.85 -10.48 14.69
N MET A 48 -2.50 -9.47 15.50
CA MET A 48 -1.15 -8.95 15.65
C MET A 48 -0.50 -9.42 16.93
N ARG A 49 0.81 -9.67 16.86
CA ARG A 49 1.65 -9.87 18.02
C ARG A 49 2.02 -8.51 18.62
N LYS A 50 1.97 -8.42 19.93
CA LYS A 50 2.33 -7.21 20.69
C LYS A 50 3.73 -7.35 21.22
N ASP A 51 4.48 -6.27 21.17
CA ASP A 51 5.77 -6.15 21.79
C ASP A 51 6.16 -4.67 21.92
N TRP A 52 7.18 -4.39 22.71
CA TRP A 52 7.69 -3.04 22.88
C TRP A 52 8.29 -2.53 21.57
N GLY A 53 8.00 -1.28 21.22
CA GLY A 53 8.47 -0.67 19.99
C GLY A 53 7.34 -0.11 19.13
N PHE A 54 7.68 0.38 17.94
CA PHE A 54 6.71 0.98 17.05
C PHE A 54 7.00 0.70 15.57
N SER A 55 5.96 0.50 14.79
CA SER A 55 6.00 0.59 13.32
C SER A 55 4.62 0.93 12.75
N ALA A 56 4.59 1.74 11.71
CA ALA A 56 3.39 2.07 10.97
C ALA A 56 3.63 2.18 9.47
N LEU A 57 2.69 1.69 8.66
CA LEU A 57 2.59 2.03 7.25
C LEU A 57 1.71 3.27 7.10
N VAL A 58 2.25 4.32 6.49
CA VAL A 58 1.54 5.55 6.16
C VAL A 58 1.30 5.57 4.65
N GLU A 59 0.04 5.59 4.25
CA GLU A 59 -0.40 5.71 2.87
C GLU A 59 -1.03 7.10 2.70
N ILE A 60 -0.38 7.96 1.95
CA ILE A 60 -0.81 9.35 1.76
C ILE A 60 -0.44 9.84 0.36
N ALA A 61 -1.39 10.48 -0.31
CA ALA A 61 -1.19 11.05 -1.65
C ALA A 61 -0.56 10.03 -2.64
N GLY A 62 -0.99 8.78 -2.57
CA GLY A 62 -0.48 7.69 -3.42
C GLY A 62 0.92 7.17 -3.03
N LYS A 63 1.51 7.66 -1.93
CA LYS A 63 2.79 7.20 -1.39
C LYS A 63 2.60 6.18 -0.28
N ARG A 64 3.49 5.21 -0.22
CA ARG A 64 3.56 4.16 0.80
C ARG A 64 4.84 4.30 1.59
N ILE A 65 4.75 4.77 2.81
CA ILE A 65 5.89 5.11 3.66
C ILE A 65 5.87 4.20 4.88
N LEU A 66 6.92 3.42 5.09
CA LEU A 66 7.09 2.68 6.33
C LEU A 66 7.81 3.57 7.34
N PHE A 67 7.20 3.76 8.50
CA PHE A 67 7.77 4.51 9.62
C PHE A 67 8.14 3.55 10.72
N ASP A 68 9.42 3.44 11.07
CA ASP A 68 10.04 2.50 12.00
C ASP A 68 9.71 1.02 11.71
N THR A 69 10.32 0.09 12.46
CA THR A 69 10.22 -1.34 12.17
C THR A 69 10.13 -2.24 13.41
N GLY A 70 9.88 -1.66 14.61
CA GLY A 70 9.72 -2.41 15.85
C GLY A 70 11.00 -2.98 16.43
N ASP A 71 10.87 -3.76 17.52
CA ASP A 71 11.97 -4.29 18.33
C ASP A 71 12.36 -5.74 17.96
N ASP A 72 11.47 -6.49 17.34
CA ASP A 72 11.72 -7.87 16.93
C ASP A 72 11.38 -8.08 15.46
N ARG A 73 12.36 -8.64 14.72
CA ARG A 73 12.25 -8.91 13.29
C ARG A 73 11.11 -9.86 12.95
N ASP A 74 10.93 -10.92 13.71
CA ASP A 74 9.99 -11.99 13.38
C ASP A 74 8.56 -11.60 13.77
N ILE A 75 8.41 -10.83 14.85
CA ILE A 75 7.14 -10.21 15.22
C ILE A 75 6.74 -9.19 14.17
N PHE A 76 7.65 -8.32 13.74
CA PHE A 76 7.40 -7.37 12.65
C PHE A 76 6.95 -8.08 11.37
N ALA A 77 7.68 -9.11 10.93
CA ALA A 77 7.34 -9.88 9.74
C ALA A 77 5.96 -10.55 9.85
N ALA A 78 5.64 -11.13 11.03
CA ALA A 78 4.34 -11.74 11.28
C ALA A 78 3.20 -10.71 11.21
N ASN A 79 3.40 -9.52 11.77
CA ASN A 79 2.41 -8.44 11.76
C ASN A 79 2.21 -7.85 10.36
N VAL A 80 3.28 -7.64 9.59
CA VAL A 80 3.22 -7.25 8.17
C VAL A 80 2.36 -8.24 7.37
N LYS A 81 2.58 -9.55 7.59
CA LYS A 81 1.78 -10.61 6.96
C LYS A 81 0.31 -10.57 7.42
N ALA A 82 0.05 -10.43 8.72
CA ALA A 82 -1.30 -10.36 9.28
C ALA A 82 -2.10 -9.19 8.73
N LYS A 83 -1.44 -8.05 8.47
CA LYS A 83 -2.04 -6.86 7.86
C LYS A 83 -2.04 -6.89 6.32
N ASN A 84 -1.55 -7.98 5.71
CA ASN A 84 -1.46 -8.12 4.25
C ASN A 84 -0.72 -6.94 3.59
N VAL A 85 0.36 -6.46 4.21
CA VAL A 85 1.17 -5.35 3.71
C VAL A 85 2.25 -5.88 2.78
N ASP A 86 2.27 -5.36 1.55
CA ASP A 86 3.31 -5.66 0.57
C ASP A 86 4.47 -4.64 0.70
N LEU A 87 5.57 -5.07 1.31
CA LEU A 87 6.76 -4.24 1.53
C LEU A 87 7.55 -3.97 0.23
N THR A 88 7.31 -4.73 -0.85
CA THR A 88 7.96 -4.47 -2.15
C THR A 88 7.45 -3.19 -2.81
N LYS A 89 6.27 -2.71 -2.36
CA LYS A 89 5.61 -1.52 -2.88
C LYS A 89 5.86 -0.26 -2.04
N LEU A 90 6.84 -0.28 -1.17
CA LEU A 90 7.21 0.93 -0.40
C LEU A 90 7.92 1.94 -1.31
N ASP A 91 7.55 3.20 -1.20
CA ASP A 91 8.30 4.31 -1.80
C ASP A 91 9.59 4.57 -1.00
N PHE A 92 9.50 4.55 0.33
CA PHE A 92 10.66 4.68 1.22
C PHE A 92 10.32 4.27 2.66
N VAL A 93 11.37 4.15 3.47
CA VAL A 93 11.32 3.93 4.91
C VAL A 93 11.81 5.18 5.62
N VAL A 94 11.21 5.52 6.74
CA VAL A 94 11.69 6.56 7.66
C VAL A 94 11.99 5.90 9.00
N LEU A 95 13.19 6.09 9.50
CA LEU A 95 13.57 5.71 10.86
C LEU A 95 13.57 6.97 11.74
N SER A 96 12.82 6.93 12.83
CA SER A 96 12.71 8.07 13.76
C SER A 96 14.01 8.32 14.51
N HIS A 97 14.67 7.25 14.94
CA HIS A 97 15.96 7.29 15.66
C HIS A 97 16.59 5.88 15.71
N ARG A 98 17.78 5.76 16.31
CA ARG A 98 18.63 4.57 16.27
C ARG A 98 18.32 3.47 17.28
N HIS A 99 17.30 3.56 18.12
CA HIS A 99 17.02 2.53 19.11
C HIS A 99 16.52 1.24 18.48
N GLY A 100 16.86 0.09 19.09
CA GLY A 100 16.53 -1.23 18.57
C GLY A 100 15.04 -1.45 18.38
N ASP A 101 14.23 -0.97 19.31
CA ASP A 101 12.77 -1.04 19.32
C ASP A 101 12.09 -0.25 18.19
N HIS A 102 12.89 0.43 17.34
CA HIS A 102 12.43 1.11 16.12
C HIS A 102 13.08 0.56 14.84
N MET A 103 14.15 -0.24 14.97
CA MET A 103 14.97 -0.64 13.82
C MET A 103 15.07 -2.15 13.59
N ALA A 104 14.72 -3.00 14.54
CA ALA A 104 15.05 -4.42 14.47
C ALA A 104 14.41 -5.15 13.27
N GLY A 105 13.23 -4.74 12.83
CA GLY A 105 12.57 -5.27 11.64
C GLY A 105 13.17 -4.83 10.31
N LEU A 106 14.12 -3.87 10.28
CA LEU A 106 14.69 -3.34 9.04
C LEU A 106 15.38 -4.42 8.20
N ALA A 107 16.01 -5.40 8.84
CA ALA A 107 16.62 -6.52 8.15
C ALA A 107 15.58 -7.35 7.35
N HIS A 108 14.34 -7.48 7.85
CA HIS A 108 13.26 -8.11 7.10
C HIS A 108 12.84 -7.25 5.89
N VAL A 109 12.70 -5.95 6.07
CA VAL A 109 12.38 -5.03 4.96
C VAL A 109 13.41 -5.16 3.84
N LEU A 110 14.70 -5.09 4.17
CA LEU A 110 15.79 -5.18 3.20
C LEU A 110 15.90 -6.56 2.54
N SER A 111 15.46 -7.63 3.21
CA SER A 111 15.44 -8.97 2.61
C SER A 111 14.40 -9.11 1.50
N VAL A 112 13.31 -8.33 1.53
CA VAL A 112 12.22 -8.38 0.53
C VAL A 112 12.24 -7.19 -0.43
N ASN A 113 12.83 -6.06 -0.02
CA ASN A 113 12.97 -4.85 -0.83
C ASN A 113 14.37 -4.25 -0.65
N PRO A 114 15.42 -4.83 -1.26
CA PRO A 114 16.81 -4.47 -0.99
C PRO A 114 17.22 -3.09 -1.52
N THR A 115 16.40 -2.47 -2.36
CA THR A 115 16.69 -1.17 -2.98
C THR A 115 15.82 -0.03 -2.43
N VAL A 116 14.99 -0.31 -1.42
CA VAL A 116 14.14 0.72 -0.82
C VAL A 116 15.00 1.83 -0.22
N LYS A 117 14.60 3.07 -0.43
CA LYS A 117 15.27 4.23 0.18
C LYS A 117 14.95 4.29 1.67
N ILE A 118 15.95 4.58 2.49
CA ILE A 118 15.79 4.69 3.93
C ILE A 118 16.26 6.08 4.36
N TYR A 119 15.36 6.82 4.98
CA TYR A 119 15.65 8.12 5.57
C TYR A 119 15.86 7.92 7.07
N ALA A 120 16.97 8.40 7.59
CA ALA A 120 17.29 8.33 9.00
C ALA A 120 17.95 9.63 9.47
N PRO A 121 17.83 10.00 10.77
CA PRO A 121 18.54 11.15 11.32
C PRO A 121 20.06 11.00 11.17
N LYS A 122 20.75 12.08 10.87
CA LYS A 122 22.22 12.11 10.91
C LYS A 122 22.68 12.19 12.34
N GLU A 123 23.15 11.06 12.88
CA GLU A 123 23.71 11.00 14.21
C GLU A 123 25.26 10.90 14.15
N GLY A 124 25.94 11.56 15.10
CA GLY A 124 27.43 11.70 15.09
C GLY A 124 28.20 10.39 15.18
N PHE A 125 27.57 9.27 15.58
CA PHE A 125 28.20 7.96 15.74
C PHE A 125 27.74 6.91 14.73
N GLY A 126 26.97 7.31 13.71
CA GLY A 126 26.32 6.36 12.80
C GLY A 126 25.22 5.55 13.50
N ILE A 127 24.46 4.80 12.70
CA ILE A 127 23.51 3.82 13.23
C ILE A 127 24.31 2.58 13.62
N TYR A 128 24.62 2.40 14.92
CA TYR A 128 25.30 1.24 15.48
C TYR A 128 26.60 0.82 14.76
N GLY A 129 27.51 1.75 14.45
CA GLY A 129 28.89 1.43 14.09
C GLY A 129 29.10 0.61 12.81
N SER A 130 28.08 0.40 12.01
CA SER A 130 28.21 -0.21 10.70
C SER A 130 28.13 0.83 9.60
N SER A 131 28.83 0.58 8.50
CA SER A 131 28.63 1.35 7.29
C SER A 131 27.17 1.22 6.86
N LEU A 132 26.47 2.35 6.75
CA LEU A 132 25.09 2.38 6.29
C LEU A 132 24.99 1.79 4.88
N PRO A 133 24.00 0.93 4.58
CA PRO A 133 23.72 0.52 3.22
C PRO A 133 23.57 1.76 2.31
N SER A 134 23.91 1.62 1.02
CA SER A 134 23.79 2.72 0.04
C SER A 134 22.37 3.27 -0.12
N SER A 135 21.36 2.53 0.37
CA SER A 135 19.96 2.95 0.41
C SER A 135 19.63 3.97 1.50
N PHE A 136 20.54 4.22 2.47
CA PHE A 136 20.31 5.21 3.53
C PHE A 136 20.52 6.62 3.02
N ILE A 137 19.53 7.46 3.27
CA ILE A 137 19.59 8.91 3.01
C ILE A 137 19.57 9.61 4.37
N GLU A 138 20.68 10.27 4.70
CA GLU A 138 20.77 11.04 5.95
C GLU A 138 19.84 12.26 5.89
N ILE A 139 18.97 12.39 6.89
CA ILE A 139 18.20 13.62 7.12
C ILE A 139 18.99 14.47 8.11
N ARG A 140 19.37 15.67 7.69
CA ARG A 140 19.96 16.64 8.62
C ARG A 140 18.83 17.25 9.45
N SER A 141 18.92 17.15 10.78
CA SER A 141 18.13 18.01 11.67
C SER A 141 18.52 19.47 11.39
N GLN A 142 17.54 20.30 11.09
CA GLN A 142 17.73 21.75 11.02
C GLN A 142 17.82 22.35 12.41
#